data_71a34781bbd7fd6b9fb1e7d5bddac181
#
_entry.id   71a34781bbd7fd6b9fb1e7d5bddac181
#
_cell.length_a   1.000
_cell.length_b   1.000
_cell.length_c   1.000
_cell.angle_alpha   90.00
_cell.angle_beta   90.00
_cell.angle_gamma   90.00
#
_symmetry.space_group_name_H-M   'P 1'
#
loop_
_entity.id
_entity.type
_entity.pdbx_description
1 polymer ?
#
loop_
_entity_poly.entity_id
_entity_poly.type
_entity_poly.pdbx_seq_one_letter_code
_entity_poly.pdbx_strand_id
1 'polypeptide(L)'
;MKRLVTLFTLFAGLLTVAEAKSERPNILFVFTDDHAPHAIGAYNGWLKSVNPTPVIDKLAREGMLFEKSFCSNSICGPSRAVILSGKHSHKNGFMNNGNSFDWNQQIFPKILRKNGYQTALYGKSHLKGKPQGFDDWAVLPGQGLYYNPDMIFADGRRRLDGYCTDVVTDLAVNWLKEKRDKSKPFVMMVQHKAPHRNWMPALRHLDLYDDITIPEPPTLFDKWEDNAPPARHQELEIDRHMDLNYDLFVDLTPEFKQPPSQKRQDRSAWHNMKRMSKEQLTKWRAAYGPKDEAFHKAKLKGKDLVRWKFQRYAKNYLRCIKGVDESIGRLQDTLKELGLDGNTVVIYSSDQGFYIGDHGWYDKRWMYEESLMMPFIVKWPGVTKPGSRNRNLIQNLDYAETFLEMAGAPIPSDMQGRSLVPLLKGQKPDDWRKSIYYHYYEYPSVHMVPRHYGIRTQRYKLMHFYQFGNEWELYDLKSDPDELTNLYGKPEHAKLQKRMKNRLAKLQKHYEDNSDISEKPDSWKAQMRGKK
;
A
#
# COMPACT_ATOMS: atom_id res chain seq x y z
N MET A 1 -75.50 31.32 -44.18
CA MET A 1 -74.58 31.36 -43.05
C MET A 1 -73.98 29.97 -42.86
N LYS A 2 -72.73 29.76 -43.33
CA LYS A 2 -72.04 28.47 -43.22
C LYS A 2 -71.06 28.58 -42.03
N ARG A 3 -71.25 27.72 -41.04
CA ARG A 3 -70.32 27.61 -39.91
C ARG A 3 -69.16 26.68 -40.28
N LEU A 4 -67.95 27.23 -40.24
CA LEU A 4 -66.68 26.47 -40.34
C LEU A 4 -66.35 25.86 -38.99
N VAL A 5 -66.18 24.54 -38.88
CA VAL A 5 -65.67 23.83 -37.70
C VAL A 5 -64.23 23.50 -37.95
N THR A 6 -63.36 24.16 -37.21
CA THR A 6 -61.91 23.90 -37.26
C THR A 6 -61.57 22.79 -36.27
N LEU A 7 -61.09 21.64 -36.76
CA LEU A 7 -60.58 20.52 -35.96
C LEU A 7 -59.14 20.81 -35.56
N PHE A 8 -58.89 20.97 -34.26
CA PHE A 8 -57.53 20.98 -33.69
C PHE A 8 -57.11 19.56 -33.38
N THR A 9 -56.18 19.02 -34.14
CA THR A 9 -55.53 17.73 -33.84
C THR A 9 -54.37 17.98 -32.91
N LEU A 10 -54.51 17.55 -31.64
CA LEU A 10 -53.42 17.54 -30.65
C LEU A 10 -52.49 16.37 -30.99
N PHE A 11 -51.28 16.68 -31.44
CA PHE A 11 -50.18 15.70 -31.54
C PHE A 11 -49.50 15.60 -30.17
N ALA A 12 -49.87 14.60 -29.37
CA ALA A 12 -49.14 14.24 -28.15
C ALA A 12 -47.88 13.47 -28.54
N GLY A 13 -46.75 14.18 -28.61
CA GLY A 13 -45.44 13.55 -28.76
C GLY A 13 -45.06 12.80 -27.48
N LEU A 14 -45.12 11.48 -27.50
CA LEU A 14 -44.47 10.66 -26.47
C LEU A 14 -42.95 10.86 -26.55
N LEU A 15 -42.41 11.71 -25.69
CA LEU A 15 -40.97 11.69 -25.36
C LEU A 15 -40.68 10.41 -24.57
N THR A 16 -40.30 9.35 -25.26
CA THR A 16 -39.64 8.21 -24.61
C THR A 16 -38.29 8.71 -24.11
N VAL A 17 -38.22 9.02 -22.82
CA VAL A 17 -36.94 9.14 -22.11
C VAL A 17 -36.34 7.74 -22.13
N ALA A 18 -35.45 7.50 -23.10
CA ALA A 18 -34.57 6.35 -23.06
C ALA A 18 -33.75 6.51 -21.75
N GLU A 19 -34.05 5.76 -20.72
CA GLU A 19 -33.13 5.58 -19.62
C GLU A 19 -31.81 5.10 -20.24
N ALA A 20 -30.82 6.00 -20.28
CA ALA A 20 -29.47 5.66 -20.68
C ALA A 20 -29.02 4.59 -19.68
N LYS A 21 -28.96 3.34 -20.16
CA LYS A 21 -28.38 2.22 -19.39
C LYS A 21 -27.01 2.70 -18.98
N SER A 22 -26.85 3.00 -17.68
CA SER A 22 -25.59 3.47 -17.13
C SER A 22 -24.49 2.52 -17.62
N GLU A 23 -23.60 3.02 -18.48
CA GLU A 23 -22.48 2.21 -18.95
C GLU A 23 -21.68 1.79 -17.74
N ARG A 24 -21.38 0.49 -17.63
CA ARG A 24 -20.57 -0.05 -16.56
C ARG A 24 -19.20 0.65 -16.54
N PRO A 25 -18.75 1.23 -15.41
CA PRO A 25 -17.54 2.04 -15.40
C PRO A 25 -16.31 1.21 -15.67
N ASN A 26 -15.31 1.81 -16.29
CA ASN A 26 -13.96 1.30 -16.24
C ASN A 26 -13.39 1.48 -14.82
N ILE A 27 -12.48 0.62 -14.41
CA ILE A 27 -11.81 0.69 -13.11
C ILE A 27 -10.30 0.73 -13.32
N LEU A 28 -9.68 1.84 -12.97
CA LEU A 28 -8.24 1.99 -12.90
C LEU A 28 -7.82 1.98 -11.43
N PHE A 29 -7.22 0.88 -10.98
CA PHE A 29 -6.71 0.73 -9.64
C PHE A 29 -5.18 0.85 -9.65
N VAL A 30 -4.68 2.00 -9.21
CA VAL A 30 -3.24 2.25 -9.03
C VAL A 30 -2.91 2.03 -7.56
N PHE A 31 -1.98 1.14 -7.26
CA PHE A 31 -1.48 1.01 -5.93
C PHE A 31 0.02 0.72 -5.86
N THR A 32 0.61 1.10 -4.76
CA THR A 32 2.03 1.13 -4.50
C THR A 32 2.43 0.11 -3.47
N ASP A 33 3.72 -0.05 -3.31
CA ASP A 33 4.34 -0.86 -2.28
C ASP A 33 4.94 0.06 -1.22
N ASP A 34 4.40 0.02 0.01
CA ASP A 34 4.93 0.78 1.15
C ASP A 34 4.67 2.32 1.12
N HIS A 35 3.57 2.81 0.58
CA HIS A 35 3.29 4.24 0.62
C HIS A 35 2.48 4.62 1.86
N ALA A 36 3.15 5.23 2.82
CA ALA A 36 2.56 5.72 4.06
C ALA A 36 1.55 6.86 3.83
N PRO A 37 0.36 6.84 4.45
CA PRO A 37 -0.61 7.94 4.30
C PRO A 37 -0.06 9.30 4.71
N HIS A 38 0.77 9.37 5.75
CA HIS A 38 1.36 10.64 6.21
C HIS A 38 2.40 11.23 5.25
N ALA A 39 2.83 10.49 4.22
CA ALA A 39 3.62 10.99 3.08
C ALA A 39 2.76 11.48 1.91
N ILE A 40 1.43 11.52 2.05
CA ILE A 40 0.49 12.07 1.07
C ILE A 40 -0.09 13.36 1.63
N GLY A 41 0.06 14.48 0.92
CA GLY A 41 -0.37 15.80 1.38
C GLY A 41 -1.84 15.87 1.77
N ALA A 42 -2.72 15.19 1.03
CA ALA A 42 -4.16 15.14 1.30
C ALA A 42 -4.53 14.50 2.65
N TYR A 43 -3.67 13.68 3.25
CA TYR A 43 -3.89 13.11 4.59
C TYR A 43 -3.48 14.05 5.73
N ASN A 44 -2.89 15.20 5.42
CA ASN A 44 -2.46 16.21 6.40
C ASN A 44 -1.44 15.71 7.45
N GLY A 45 -0.62 14.70 7.10
CA GLY A 45 0.47 14.22 7.93
C GLY A 45 1.60 15.27 8.09
N TRP A 46 2.58 14.98 8.94
CA TRP A 46 3.71 15.85 9.23
C TRP A 46 4.61 16.16 8.02
N LEU A 47 4.56 15.36 6.95
CA LEU A 47 5.23 15.62 5.68
C LEU A 47 4.47 16.54 4.71
N LYS A 48 3.28 17.04 5.09
CA LYS A 48 2.46 17.90 4.21
C LYS A 48 3.21 19.13 3.70
N SER A 49 4.05 19.74 4.52
CA SER A 49 4.83 20.95 4.16
C SER A 49 5.82 20.69 3.03
N VAL A 50 6.25 19.44 2.82
CA VAL A 50 7.17 19.04 1.74
C VAL A 50 6.45 18.92 0.39
N ASN A 51 5.11 18.80 0.40
CA ASN A 51 4.24 18.64 -0.78
C ASN A 51 4.70 17.54 -1.76
N PRO A 52 4.86 16.29 -1.30
CA PRO A 52 5.45 15.23 -2.13
C PRO A 52 4.53 14.71 -3.22
N THR A 53 3.20 14.93 -3.11
CA THR A 53 2.17 14.24 -3.90
C THR A 53 1.09 15.17 -4.49
N PRO A 54 1.45 16.23 -5.23
CA PRO A 54 0.46 17.21 -5.73
C PRO A 54 -0.61 16.61 -6.66
N VAL A 55 -0.29 15.55 -7.42
CA VAL A 55 -1.23 14.87 -8.32
C VAL A 55 -2.18 13.96 -7.55
N ILE A 56 -1.68 13.19 -6.58
CA ILE A 56 -2.52 12.37 -5.69
C ILE A 56 -3.43 13.27 -4.86
N ASP A 57 -2.94 14.42 -4.40
CA ASP A 57 -3.73 15.41 -3.67
C ASP A 57 -4.84 16.02 -4.55
N LYS A 58 -4.57 16.22 -5.85
CA LYS A 58 -5.59 16.61 -6.81
C LYS A 58 -6.65 15.52 -6.97
N LEU A 59 -6.25 14.24 -7.08
CA LEU A 59 -7.19 13.12 -7.14
C LEU A 59 -8.10 13.10 -5.91
N ALA A 60 -7.57 13.36 -4.71
CA ALA A 60 -8.35 13.46 -3.48
C ALA A 60 -9.32 14.64 -3.48
N ARG A 61 -8.93 15.79 -4.04
CA ARG A 61 -9.83 16.95 -4.19
C ARG A 61 -10.95 16.71 -5.22
N GLU A 62 -10.70 15.89 -6.22
CA GLU A 62 -11.69 15.53 -7.26
C GLU A 62 -12.55 14.33 -6.89
N GLY A 63 -12.19 13.59 -5.84
CA GLY A 63 -12.85 12.37 -5.38
C GLY A 63 -13.18 12.37 -3.89
N MET A 64 -13.20 11.18 -3.31
CA MET A 64 -13.40 10.92 -1.88
C MET A 64 -12.14 10.30 -1.28
N LEU A 65 -11.73 10.82 -0.12
CA LEU A 65 -10.62 10.26 0.67
C LEU A 65 -11.15 9.53 1.89
N PHE A 66 -10.68 8.30 2.14
CA PHE A 66 -10.96 7.54 3.37
C PHE A 66 -9.85 7.77 4.39
N GLU A 67 -10.19 8.38 5.52
CA GLU A 67 -9.23 8.71 6.59
C GLU A 67 -8.82 7.49 7.43
N LYS A 68 -9.57 6.40 7.37
CA LYS A 68 -9.41 5.20 8.22
C LYS A 68 -9.49 3.93 7.40
N SER A 69 -8.54 3.78 6.49
CA SER A 69 -8.36 2.58 5.67
C SER A 69 -7.17 1.78 6.19
N PHE A 70 -7.33 0.46 6.33
CA PHE A 70 -6.38 -0.40 7.02
C PHE A 70 -6.10 -1.68 6.23
N CYS A 71 -4.88 -2.22 6.36
CA CYS A 71 -4.57 -3.57 5.92
C CYS A 71 -4.97 -4.59 6.99
N SER A 72 -5.18 -5.83 6.58
CA SER A 72 -5.51 -6.95 7.48
C SER A 72 -4.29 -7.78 7.87
N ASN A 73 -3.17 -7.60 7.15
CA ASN A 73 -1.87 -8.19 7.39
C ASN A 73 -0.83 -7.25 6.75
N SER A 74 0.00 -6.59 7.56
CA SER A 74 0.88 -5.50 7.13
C SER A 74 2.17 -6.01 6.49
N ILE A 75 2.04 -6.78 5.40
CA ILE A 75 3.16 -7.26 4.58
C ILE A 75 2.70 -7.49 3.13
N CYS A 76 3.56 -7.15 2.17
CA CYS A 76 3.24 -6.99 0.75
C CYS A 76 2.41 -8.15 0.15
N GLY A 77 2.96 -9.37 0.07
CA GLY A 77 2.29 -10.50 -0.59
C GLY A 77 0.94 -10.84 0.04
N PRO A 78 0.86 -11.05 1.37
CA PRO A 78 -0.41 -11.28 2.08
C PRO A 78 -1.46 -10.19 1.85
N SER A 79 -1.09 -8.91 1.97
CA SER A 79 -2.02 -7.81 1.70
C SER A 79 -2.57 -7.83 0.26
N ARG A 80 -1.70 -8.10 -0.73
CA ARG A 80 -2.09 -8.23 -2.14
C ARG A 80 -3.01 -9.42 -2.39
N ALA A 81 -2.77 -10.55 -1.71
CA ALA A 81 -3.64 -11.71 -1.74
C ALA A 81 -5.03 -11.40 -1.16
N VAL A 82 -5.09 -10.64 -0.06
CA VAL A 82 -6.36 -10.17 0.54
C VAL A 82 -7.13 -9.27 -0.43
N ILE A 83 -6.47 -8.29 -1.06
CA ILE A 83 -7.10 -7.40 -2.07
C ILE A 83 -7.70 -8.20 -3.23
N LEU A 84 -6.99 -9.23 -3.73
CA LEU A 84 -7.49 -10.04 -4.85
C LEU A 84 -8.66 -10.94 -4.47
N SER A 85 -8.62 -11.53 -3.28
CA SER A 85 -9.54 -12.59 -2.87
C SER A 85 -10.74 -12.11 -2.06
N GLY A 86 -10.69 -10.91 -1.45
CA GLY A 86 -11.68 -10.47 -0.46
C GLY A 86 -11.68 -11.32 0.81
N LYS A 87 -10.56 -12.01 1.11
CA LYS A 87 -10.44 -12.96 2.24
C LYS A 87 -9.20 -12.69 3.07
N HIS A 88 -9.31 -12.81 4.38
CA HIS A 88 -8.16 -12.75 5.29
C HIS A 88 -7.09 -13.80 4.93
N SER A 89 -5.84 -13.55 5.33
CA SER A 89 -4.68 -14.40 5.00
C SER A 89 -4.86 -15.87 5.40
N HIS A 90 -5.49 -16.16 6.55
CA HIS A 90 -5.79 -17.53 7.00
C HIS A 90 -6.84 -18.25 6.14
N LYS A 91 -7.71 -17.50 5.43
CA LYS A 91 -8.72 -18.05 4.52
C LYS A 91 -8.22 -18.20 3.08
N ASN A 92 -7.41 -17.25 2.60
CA ASN A 92 -6.84 -17.32 1.24
C ASN A 92 -5.55 -18.14 1.18
N GLY A 93 -5.00 -18.59 2.32
CA GLY A 93 -3.81 -19.45 2.42
C GLY A 93 -2.48 -18.73 2.24
N PHE A 94 -2.46 -17.40 2.02
CA PHE A 94 -1.23 -16.64 1.81
C PHE A 94 -0.89 -15.79 3.04
N MET A 95 -0.29 -16.40 4.06
CA MET A 95 -0.06 -15.79 5.37
C MET A 95 1.25 -15.01 5.46
N ASN A 96 2.28 -15.38 4.69
CA ASN A 96 3.60 -14.77 4.70
C ASN A 96 4.25 -14.79 3.32
N ASN A 97 5.30 -14.00 3.08
CA ASN A 97 5.98 -13.91 1.80
C ASN A 97 6.70 -15.20 1.36
N GLY A 98 6.85 -16.16 2.26
CA GLY A 98 7.37 -17.51 1.95
C GLY A 98 6.36 -18.39 1.23
N ASN A 99 5.06 -18.16 1.43
CA ASN A 99 4.00 -18.94 0.81
C ASN A 99 3.94 -18.73 -0.71
N SER A 100 3.16 -19.57 -1.38
CA SER A 100 2.76 -19.41 -2.79
C SER A 100 1.26 -19.18 -2.85
N PHE A 101 0.82 -18.19 -3.63
CA PHE A 101 -0.60 -17.91 -3.79
C PHE A 101 -1.26 -18.98 -4.69
N ASP A 102 -2.38 -19.52 -4.25
CA ASP A 102 -3.18 -20.37 -5.10
C ASP A 102 -3.97 -19.53 -6.11
N TRP A 103 -3.44 -19.40 -7.31
CA TRP A 103 -4.09 -18.70 -8.40
C TRP A 103 -5.36 -19.40 -8.92
N ASN A 104 -5.63 -20.66 -8.53
CA ASN A 104 -6.86 -21.35 -8.92
C ASN A 104 -8.07 -20.91 -8.10
N GLN A 105 -7.85 -20.39 -6.89
CA GLN A 105 -8.94 -19.88 -6.05
C GLN A 105 -9.70 -18.74 -6.73
N GLN A 106 -10.90 -18.45 -6.23
CA GLN A 106 -11.73 -17.37 -6.70
C GLN A 106 -11.15 -16.01 -6.28
N ILE A 107 -10.97 -15.13 -7.25
CA ILE A 107 -10.48 -13.76 -7.09
C ILE A 107 -11.33 -12.81 -7.94
N PHE A 108 -11.44 -11.54 -7.54
CA PHE A 108 -12.31 -10.59 -8.22
C PHE A 108 -12.02 -10.42 -9.73
N PRO A 109 -10.75 -10.44 -10.23
CA PRO A 109 -10.50 -10.31 -11.65
C PRO A 109 -11.10 -11.44 -12.48
N LYS A 110 -11.09 -12.68 -11.97
CA LYS A 110 -11.74 -13.83 -12.65
C LYS A 110 -13.25 -13.63 -12.78
N ILE A 111 -13.88 -13.08 -11.74
CA ILE A 111 -15.32 -12.81 -11.74
C ILE A 111 -15.64 -11.69 -12.73
N LEU A 112 -14.89 -10.58 -12.69
CA LEU A 112 -15.08 -9.47 -13.64
C LEU A 112 -14.90 -9.91 -15.09
N ARG A 113 -13.88 -10.73 -15.37
CA ARG A 113 -13.66 -11.29 -16.70
C ARG A 113 -14.85 -12.11 -17.19
N LYS A 114 -15.40 -12.98 -16.34
CA LYS A 114 -16.62 -13.74 -16.64
C LYS A 114 -17.84 -12.86 -16.87
N ASN A 115 -17.84 -11.66 -16.29
CA ASN A 115 -18.91 -10.67 -16.44
C ASN A 115 -18.62 -9.63 -17.55
N GLY A 116 -17.72 -9.97 -18.49
CA GLY A 116 -17.51 -9.18 -19.71
C GLY A 116 -16.56 -7.99 -19.57
N TYR A 117 -15.82 -7.90 -18.46
CA TYR A 117 -14.70 -6.94 -18.34
C TYR A 117 -13.45 -7.49 -18.98
N GLN A 118 -12.66 -6.61 -19.58
CA GLN A 118 -11.25 -6.88 -19.81
C GLN A 118 -10.45 -6.64 -18.56
N THR A 119 -9.41 -7.45 -18.36
CA THR A 119 -8.61 -7.42 -17.12
C THR A 119 -7.14 -7.28 -17.44
N ALA A 120 -6.46 -6.27 -16.87
CA ALA A 120 -5.04 -6.04 -17.07
C ALA A 120 -4.29 -5.86 -15.75
N LEU A 121 -3.02 -6.33 -15.70
CA LEU A 121 -2.16 -6.24 -14.52
C LEU A 121 -0.73 -5.88 -14.92
N TYR A 122 -0.22 -4.75 -14.43
CA TYR A 122 1.16 -4.33 -14.68
C TYR A 122 1.89 -3.99 -13.39
N GLY A 123 3.12 -4.52 -13.22
CA GLY A 123 4.01 -4.20 -12.13
C GLY A 123 4.20 -5.30 -11.08
N LYS A 124 4.24 -4.97 -9.80
CA LYS A 124 4.59 -5.90 -8.73
C LYS A 124 3.39 -6.71 -8.25
N SER A 125 3.29 -8.00 -8.62
CA SER A 125 2.29 -8.91 -8.03
C SER A 125 2.72 -9.49 -6.68
N HIS A 126 3.97 -9.90 -6.56
CA HIS A 126 4.60 -10.51 -5.37
C HIS A 126 3.89 -11.78 -4.84
N LEU A 127 3.14 -12.47 -5.69
CA LEU A 127 2.31 -13.63 -5.31
C LEU A 127 2.86 -14.96 -5.79
N LYS A 128 4.00 -14.95 -6.50
CA LYS A 128 4.59 -16.10 -7.20
C LYS A 128 3.63 -16.68 -8.27
N GLY A 129 4.16 -17.52 -9.14
CA GLY A 129 3.38 -18.14 -10.22
C GLY A 129 2.95 -17.16 -11.32
N LYS A 130 2.17 -17.68 -12.29
CA LYS A 130 1.60 -16.88 -13.39
C LYS A 130 0.26 -16.27 -12.95
N PRO A 131 0.06 -14.95 -13.09
CA PRO A 131 -1.23 -14.32 -12.80
C PRO A 131 -2.36 -14.99 -13.61
N GLN A 132 -3.46 -15.29 -12.92
CA GLN A 132 -4.66 -15.81 -13.56
C GLN A 132 -5.83 -14.83 -13.38
N GLY A 133 -6.77 -14.86 -14.31
CA GLY A 133 -7.90 -13.94 -14.33
C GLY A 133 -7.59 -12.60 -14.97
N PHE A 134 -6.42 -12.46 -15.59
CA PHE A 134 -6.02 -11.29 -16.37
C PHE A 134 -5.83 -11.69 -17.85
N ASP A 135 -6.36 -10.84 -18.74
CA ASP A 135 -6.26 -11.03 -20.19
C ASP A 135 -4.90 -10.57 -20.72
N ASP A 136 -4.35 -9.48 -20.17
CA ASP A 136 -2.99 -9.00 -20.43
C ASP A 136 -2.28 -8.69 -19.11
N TRP A 137 -1.00 -9.06 -19.01
CA TRP A 137 -0.23 -8.79 -17.81
C TRP A 137 1.27 -8.79 -18.06
N ALA A 138 1.97 -7.98 -17.28
CA ALA A 138 3.42 -8.01 -17.15
C ALA A 138 3.80 -7.73 -15.69
N VAL A 139 4.48 -8.69 -15.04
CA VAL A 139 4.78 -8.59 -13.61
C VAL A 139 6.27 -8.64 -13.32
N LEU A 140 6.67 -7.93 -12.26
CA LEU A 140 8.04 -7.97 -11.75
C LEU A 140 8.34 -9.32 -11.09
N PRO A 141 9.52 -9.92 -11.31
CA PRO A 141 9.96 -11.07 -10.54
C PRO A 141 10.25 -10.68 -9.08
N GLY A 142 9.56 -11.31 -8.14
CA GLY A 142 9.71 -11.05 -6.70
C GLY A 142 9.50 -9.58 -6.33
N GLN A 143 10.51 -8.94 -5.74
CA GLN A 143 10.46 -7.53 -5.36
C GLN A 143 10.70 -6.56 -6.52
N GLY A 144 11.22 -7.03 -7.66
CA GLY A 144 11.63 -6.19 -8.77
C GLY A 144 12.85 -5.30 -8.48
N LEU A 145 13.33 -4.62 -9.51
CA LEU A 145 14.46 -3.68 -9.47
C LEU A 145 14.01 -2.30 -9.94
N TYR A 146 14.62 -1.25 -9.43
CA TYR A 146 14.25 0.12 -9.81
C TYR A 146 14.73 0.53 -11.20
N TYR A 147 15.90 0.04 -11.61
CA TYR A 147 16.47 0.36 -12.93
C TYR A 147 16.52 -0.87 -13.82
N ASN A 148 16.14 -0.68 -15.07
CA ASN A 148 16.16 -1.68 -16.12
C ASN A 148 15.57 -3.02 -15.64
N PRO A 149 14.29 -3.02 -15.17
CA PRO A 149 13.69 -4.18 -14.54
C PRO A 149 13.52 -5.32 -15.54
N ASP A 150 13.62 -6.54 -15.03
CA ASP A 150 13.04 -7.67 -15.74
C ASP A 150 11.53 -7.67 -15.51
N MET A 151 10.77 -7.98 -16.56
CA MET A 151 9.34 -8.19 -16.52
C MET A 151 9.01 -9.61 -17.01
N ILE A 152 8.06 -10.26 -16.36
CA ILE A 152 7.53 -11.56 -16.76
C ILE A 152 6.20 -11.31 -17.46
N PHE A 153 6.10 -11.74 -18.71
CA PHE A 153 4.91 -11.70 -19.55
C PHE A 153 4.34 -13.11 -19.69
N ALA A 154 3.19 -13.24 -20.33
CA ALA A 154 2.59 -14.54 -20.61
C ALA A 154 3.51 -15.44 -21.48
N ASP A 155 4.25 -14.83 -22.40
CA ASP A 155 5.17 -15.46 -23.37
C ASP A 155 6.63 -15.57 -22.91
N GLY A 156 6.98 -15.05 -21.72
CA GLY A 156 8.33 -15.17 -21.18
C GLY A 156 8.82 -13.96 -20.39
N ARG A 157 10.09 -14.03 -19.98
CA ARG A 157 10.75 -12.97 -19.22
C ARG A 157 11.68 -12.17 -20.11
N ARG A 158 11.66 -10.84 -19.99
CA ARG A 158 12.58 -9.94 -20.68
C ARG A 158 12.91 -8.72 -19.86
N ARG A 159 14.08 -8.17 -20.08
CA ARG A 159 14.53 -6.90 -19.51
C ARG A 159 13.94 -5.75 -20.31
N LEU A 160 13.45 -4.74 -19.60
CA LEU A 160 13.05 -3.47 -20.18
C LEU A 160 13.97 -2.36 -19.65
N ASP A 161 14.46 -1.49 -20.55
CA ASP A 161 15.30 -0.39 -20.15
C ASP A 161 14.46 0.75 -19.58
N GLY A 162 15.00 1.43 -18.56
CA GLY A 162 14.36 2.58 -17.93
C GLY A 162 14.18 2.45 -16.43
N TYR A 163 13.47 3.42 -15.87
CA TYR A 163 13.08 3.43 -14.46
C TYR A 163 11.80 2.62 -14.26
N CYS A 164 11.78 1.76 -13.26
CA CYS A 164 10.71 0.76 -13.09
C CYS A 164 9.30 1.37 -13.05
N THR A 165 9.13 2.51 -12.36
CA THR A 165 7.83 3.19 -12.29
C THR A 165 7.39 3.66 -13.68
N ASP A 166 8.30 4.21 -14.47
CA ASP A 166 8.02 4.66 -15.83
C ASP A 166 7.70 3.47 -16.75
N VAL A 167 8.49 2.39 -16.68
CA VAL A 167 8.27 1.15 -17.45
C VAL A 167 6.87 0.56 -17.19
N VAL A 168 6.47 0.49 -15.91
CA VAL A 168 5.13 0.00 -15.53
C VAL A 168 4.03 0.90 -16.07
N THR A 169 4.25 2.22 -16.01
CA THR A 169 3.30 3.21 -16.54
C THR A 169 3.19 3.12 -18.06
N ASP A 170 4.32 2.98 -18.76
CA ASP A 170 4.37 2.86 -20.23
C ASP A 170 3.61 1.62 -20.71
N LEU A 171 3.75 0.50 -20.02
CA LEU A 171 2.98 -0.72 -20.32
C LEU A 171 1.47 -0.50 -20.17
N ALA A 172 1.05 0.18 -19.08
CA ALA A 172 -0.35 0.48 -18.83
C ALA A 172 -0.92 1.47 -19.87
N VAL A 173 -0.18 2.54 -20.19
CA VAL A 173 -0.55 3.53 -21.22
C VAL A 173 -0.65 2.88 -22.60
N ASN A 174 0.34 2.06 -22.95
CA ASN A 174 0.33 1.34 -24.24
C ASN A 174 -0.90 0.42 -24.35
N TRP A 175 -1.26 -0.29 -23.27
CA TRP A 175 -2.44 -1.13 -23.29
C TRP A 175 -3.72 -0.31 -23.47
N LEU A 176 -3.86 0.82 -22.79
CA LEU A 176 -5.01 1.71 -22.91
C LEU A 176 -5.17 2.24 -24.34
N LYS A 177 -4.06 2.59 -25.00
CA LYS A 177 -4.07 3.17 -26.36
C LYS A 177 -4.24 2.13 -27.45
N GLU A 178 -3.48 1.02 -27.37
CA GLU A 178 -3.23 0.15 -28.51
C GLU A 178 -3.85 -1.24 -28.40
N LYS A 179 -4.05 -1.77 -27.15
CA LYS A 179 -4.36 -3.19 -26.99
C LYS A 179 -5.78 -3.50 -26.53
N ARG A 180 -6.39 -2.57 -25.76
CA ARG A 180 -7.72 -2.84 -25.22
C ARG A 180 -8.79 -2.98 -26.31
N ASP A 181 -9.76 -3.84 -26.12
CA ASP A 181 -11.01 -3.89 -26.89
C ASP A 181 -11.91 -2.70 -26.48
N LYS A 182 -12.09 -1.74 -27.38
CA LYS A 182 -12.82 -0.50 -27.11
C LYS A 182 -14.31 -0.72 -26.87
N SER A 183 -14.84 -1.90 -27.18
CA SER A 183 -16.24 -2.27 -26.97
C SER A 183 -16.55 -2.78 -25.56
N LYS A 184 -15.52 -3.02 -24.72
CA LYS A 184 -15.67 -3.59 -23.37
C LYS A 184 -15.20 -2.65 -22.29
N PRO A 185 -15.84 -2.65 -21.12
CA PRO A 185 -15.27 -2.04 -19.93
C PRO A 185 -14.05 -2.81 -19.47
N PHE A 186 -13.17 -2.13 -18.71
CA PHE A 186 -11.95 -2.77 -18.19
C PHE A 186 -11.77 -2.56 -16.70
N VAL A 187 -11.04 -3.51 -16.08
CA VAL A 187 -10.33 -3.30 -14.81
C VAL A 187 -8.84 -3.43 -15.06
N MET A 188 -8.11 -2.37 -14.72
CA MET A 188 -6.66 -2.34 -14.81
C MET A 188 -6.04 -2.13 -13.44
N MET A 189 -5.12 -3.00 -13.04
CA MET A 189 -4.31 -2.86 -11.84
C MET A 189 -2.89 -2.42 -12.22
N VAL A 190 -2.51 -1.22 -11.80
CA VAL A 190 -1.15 -0.68 -11.98
C VAL A 190 -0.46 -0.72 -10.62
N GLN A 191 0.51 -1.62 -10.47
CA GLN A 191 1.11 -1.96 -9.18
C GLN A 191 2.58 -1.55 -9.14
N HIS A 192 2.87 -0.35 -8.62
CA HIS A 192 4.23 0.14 -8.54
C HIS A 192 5.05 -0.59 -7.47
N LYS A 193 6.34 -0.84 -7.77
CA LYS A 193 7.33 -1.23 -6.76
C LYS A 193 7.62 -0.09 -5.79
N ALA A 194 7.67 1.14 -6.29
CA ALA A 194 7.94 2.31 -5.48
C ALA A 194 6.79 2.59 -4.49
N PRO A 195 7.11 3.10 -3.28
CA PRO A 195 8.42 3.41 -2.75
C PRO A 195 9.09 2.30 -1.90
N HIS A 196 8.92 1.02 -2.20
CA HIS A 196 9.52 -0.09 -1.45
C HIS A 196 11.05 0.00 -1.35
N ARG A 197 11.60 -0.48 -0.22
CA ARG A 197 13.03 -0.68 0.04
C ARG A 197 13.71 -1.46 -1.09
N ASN A 198 14.92 -1.16 -1.49
CA ASN A 198 15.72 0.02 -1.17
C ASN A 198 15.32 1.16 -2.13
N TRP A 199 15.29 2.37 -1.63
CA TRP A 199 14.67 3.53 -2.26
C TRP A 199 15.58 4.19 -3.29
N MET A 200 15.63 3.67 -4.52
CA MET A 200 16.41 4.26 -5.62
C MET A 200 15.54 5.24 -6.42
N PRO A 201 15.80 6.55 -6.34
CA PRO A 201 15.04 7.56 -7.09
C PRO A 201 15.23 7.46 -8.60
N ALA A 202 14.29 7.99 -9.39
CA ALA A 202 14.52 8.24 -10.81
C ALA A 202 15.65 9.27 -11.01
N LEU A 203 16.41 9.16 -12.11
CA LEU A 203 17.53 10.06 -12.39
C LEU A 203 17.15 11.55 -12.38
N ARG A 204 15.92 11.86 -12.80
CA ARG A 204 15.40 13.23 -12.80
C ARG A 204 15.06 13.78 -11.42
N HIS A 205 15.10 12.93 -10.38
CA HIS A 205 14.77 13.31 -9.00
C HIS A 205 15.95 13.18 -8.02
N LEU A 206 17.17 12.91 -8.48
CA LEU A 206 18.30 12.62 -7.59
C LEU A 206 18.67 13.80 -6.67
N ASP A 207 18.38 15.03 -7.10
CA ASP A 207 18.67 16.25 -6.34
C ASP A 207 17.44 16.91 -5.72
N LEU A 208 16.24 16.33 -5.95
CA LEU A 208 15.00 16.82 -5.37
C LEU A 208 15.09 16.77 -3.82
N TYR A 209 14.70 17.85 -3.14
CA TYR A 209 14.79 18.03 -1.68
C TYR A 209 16.20 18.19 -1.10
N ASP A 210 17.26 18.41 -1.89
CA ASP A 210 18.61 18.59 -1.35
C ASP A 210 18.74 19.87 -0.51
N ASP A 211 18.05 20.92 -0.91
CA ASP A 211 18.04 22.26 -0.32
C ASP A 211 17.09 22.42 0.88
N ILE A 212 16.35 21.39 1.24
CA ILE A 212 15.44 21.42 2.40
C ILE A 212 15.80 20.38 3.44
N THR A 213 15.43 20.65 4.68
CA THR A 213 15.43 19.67 5.77
C THR A 213 14.03 19.05 5.88
N ILE A 214 13.94 17.74 5.78
CA ILE A 214 12.68 17.02 6.00
C ILE A 214 12.34 17.12 7.49
N PRO A 215 11.09 17.48 7.87
CA PRO A 215 10.65 17.48 9.26
C PRO A 215 10.91 16.12 9.92
N GLU A 216 11.32 16.11 11.20
CA GLU A 216 11.48 14.88 11.97
C GLU A 216 10.13 14.49 12.61
N PRO A 217 9.74 13.20 12.60
CA PRO A 217 8.59 12.78 13.40
C PRO A 217 8.91 12.96 14.89
N PRO A 218 7.92 13.31 15.73
CA PRO A 218 8.13 13.53 17.18
C PRO A 218 8.76 12.31 17.88
N THR A 219 8.52 11.11 17.34
CA THR A 219 8.93 9.82 17.89
C THR A 219 10.25 9.27 17.32
N LEU A 220 11.02 10.07 16.55
CA LEU A 220 12.28 9.62 15.92
C LEU A 220 13.29 9.00 16.93
N PHE A 221 13.27 9.45 18.17
CA PHE A 221 14.15 8.99 19.25
C PHE A 221 13.39 8.26 20.36
N ASP A 222 12.24 7.68 20.05
CA ASP A 222 11.50 6.81 20.98
C ASP A 222 12.35 5.60 21.40
N LYS A 223 12.14 5.13 22.64
CA LYS A 223 12.85 3.99 23.23
C LYS A 223 11.93 2.84 23.62
N TRP A 224 10.64 2.99 23.33
CA TRP A 224 9.59 1.98 23.57
C TRP A 224 9.55 1.52 25.04
N GLU A 225 9.74 2.45 25.99
CA GLU A 225 9.86 2.13 27.43
C GLU A 225 8.55 1.54 27.96
N ASP A 226 7.42 2.08 27.56
CA ASP A 226 6.07 1.61 27.95
C ASP A 226 5.49 0.52 27.04
N ASN A 227 6.10 0.25 25.88
CA ASN A 227 5.66 -0.81 24.99
C ASN A 227 6.02 -2.18 25.55
N ALA A 228 5.31 -3.22 25.09
CA ALA A 228 5.65 -4.59 25.41
C ALA A 228 7.05 -4.98 24.87
N PRO A 229 7.71 -6.00 25.46
CA PRO A 229 9.05 -6.44 25.06
C PRO A 229 9.26 -6.68 23.56
N PRO A 230 8.26 -7.13 22.77
CA PRO A 230 8.39 -7.27 21.33
C PRO A 230 8.90 -6.01 20.61
N ALA A 231 8.48 -4.83 21.02
CA ALA A 231 8.90 -3.56 20.41
C ALA A 231 10.41 -3.31 20.49
N ARG A 232 11.08 -3.91 21.47
CA ARG A 232 12.56 -3.85 21.65
C ARG A 232 13.31 -5.01 20.98
N HIS A 233 12.59 -6.02 20.50
CA HIS A 233 13.18 -7.23 19.88
C HIS A 233 13.34 -7.12 18.37
N GLN A 234 12.61 -6.22 17.72
CA GLN A 234 12.59 -6.02 16.28
C GLN A 234 13.94 -5.50 15.71
N GLU A 235 14.10 -5.58 14.39
CA GLU A 235 15.28 -5.12 13.64
C GLU A 235 14.88 -4.05 12.60
N LEU A 236 14.18 -2.97 13.04
CA LEU A 236 13.64 -1.90 12.20
C LEU A 236 14.22 -0.51 12.51
N GLU A 237 15.17 -0.40 13.43
CA GLU A 237 15.68 0.90 13.88
C GLU A 237 16.59 1.56 12.86
N ILE A 238 16.34 2.84 12.60
CA ILE A 238 17.22 3.67 11.76
C ILE A 238 18.63 3.71 12.34
N ASP A 239 18.75 3.78 13.67
CA ASP A 239 20.06 3.82 14.35
C ASP A 239 20.88 2.56 14.08
N ARG A 240 20.35 1.38 14.46
CA ARG A 240 21.12 0.12 14.53
C ARG A 240 21.01 -0.75 13.28
N HIS A 241 19.88 -0.69 12.55
CA HIS A 241 19.53 -1.69 11.54
C HIS A 241 19.47 -1.15 10.11
N MET A 242 19.43 0.18 9.95
CA MET A 242 19.48 0.79 8.62
C MET A 242 20.93 0.78 8.10
N ASP A 243 21.11 0.08 7.00
CA ASP A 243 22.43 -0.16 6.38
C ASP A 243 22.85 1.02 5.50
N LEU A 244 24.10 1.47 5.67
CA LEU A 244 24.63 2.61 4.91
C LEU A 244 24.74 2.31 3.40
N ASN A 245 25.16 1.11 3.04
CA ASN A 245 25.34 0.75 1.63
C ASN A 245 23.99 0.37 0.98
N TYR A 246 23.24 -0.57 1.60
CA TYR A 246 22.03 -1.12 1.01
C TYR A 246 20.85 -0.15 1.01
N ASP A 247 20.66 0.57 2.12
CA ASP A 247 19.52 1.46 2.30
C ASP A 247 19.80 2.90 1.84
N LEU A 248 21.02 3.38 2.10
CA LEU A 248 21.40 4.78 1.93
C LEU A 248 22.34 5.03 0.79
N PHE A 249 22.80 3.96 0.13
CA PHE A 249 23.70 4.00 -1.06
C PHE A 249 25.02 4.74 -0.83
N VAL A 250 25.52 4.76 0.42
CA VAL A 250 26.84 5.33 0.72
C VAL A 250 27.91 4.41 0.16
N ASP A 251 28.90 4.97 -0.54
CA ASP A 251 30.04 4.27 -1.15
C ASP A 251 29.68 3.14 -2.13
N LEU A 252 28.44 3.13 -2.63
CA LEU A 252 28.05 2.17 -3.65
C LEU A 252 28.61 2.56 -5.02
N THR A 253 29.82 2.11 -5.28
CA THR A 253 30.44 2.22 -6.61
C THR A 253 30.36 0.87 -7.32
N PRO A 254 29.88 0.83 -8.58
CA PRO A 254 29.84 -0.41 -9.37
C PRO A 254 31.20 -0.86 -9.86
N GLU A 255 32.27 -0.15 -9.51
CA GLU A 255 33.66 -0.48 -9.86
C GLU A 255 34.18 -1.71 -9.14
N PHE A 256 33.57 -2.07 -8.00
CA PHE A 256 33.87 -3.34 -7.37
C PHE A 256 33.50 -4.49 -8.32
N LYS A 257 34.49 -5.27 -8.74
CA LYS A 257 34.28 -6.51 -9.53
C LYS A 257 33.39 -7.50 -8.78
N GLN A 258 33.38 -7.41 -7.46
CA GLN A 258 32.58 -8.21 -6.53
C GLN A 258 31.86 -7.29 -5.54
N PRO A 259 30.76 -7.75 -4.89
CA PRO A 259 30.12 -6.98 -3.83
C PRO A 259 31.09 -6.68 -2.68
N PRO A 260 30.94 -5.53 -1.99
CA PRO A 260 31.86 -5.08 -0.95
C PRO A 260 31.96 -6.06 0.23
N SER A 261 30.95 -6.90 0.44
CA SER A 261 30.99 -7.99 1.42
C SER A 261 30.10 -9.18 0.99
N GLN A 262 30.20 -10.28 1.74
CA GLN A 262 29.34 -11.47 1.53
C GLN A 262 27.97 -11.33 2.16
N LYS A 263 27.66 -10.25 2.87
CA LYS A 263 26.34 -9.98 3.42
C LYS A 263 25.31 -9.90 2.29
N ARG A 264 24.12 -10.45 2.53
CA ARG A 264 23.03 -10.48 1.54
C ARG A 264 22.64 -9.07 1.07
N GLN A 265 22.63 -8.11 1.99
CA GLN A 265 22.27 -6.72 1.72
C GLN A 265 23.26 -6.06 0.74
N ASP A 266 24.57 -6.17 1.01
CA ASP A 266 25.60 -5.59 0.15
C ASP A 266 25.59 -6.20 -1.24
N ARG A 267 25.39 -7.51 -1.36
CA ARG A 267 25.25 -8.17 -2.65
C ARG A 267 24.02 -7.66 -3.42
N SER A 268 22.90 -7.45 -2.72
CA SER A 268 21.67 -6.95 -3.33
C SER A 268 21.83 -5.51 -3.82
N ALA A 269 22.44 -4.64 -3.02
CA ALA A 269 22.74 -3.27 -3.39
C ALA A 269 23.66 -3.19 -4.64
N TRP A 270 24.74 -3.96 -4.64
CA TRP A 270 25.66 -4.07 -5.75
C TRP A 270 24.98 -4.58 -7.03
N HIS A 271 24.12 -5.59 -6.93
CA HIS A 271 23.33 -6.08 -8.08
C HIS A 271 22.41 -5.01 -8.65
N ASN A 272 21.76 -4.20 -7.81
CA ASN A 272 20.92 -3.10 -8.26
C ASN A 272 21.73 -2.08 -9.07
N MET A 273 22.92 -1.70 -8.58
CA MET A 273 23.79 -0.75 -9.28
C MET A 273 24.34 -1.33 -10.60
N LYS A 274 24.66 -2.61 -10.65
CA LYS A 274 25.12 -3.31 -11.88
C LYS A 274 24.04 -3.39 -12.97
N ARG A 275 22.78 -3.19 -12.64
CA ARG A 275 21.68 -3.11 -13.63
C ARG A 275 21.65 -1.78 -14.39
N MET A 276 22.23 -0.74 -13.81
CA MET A 276 22.26 0.58 -14.43
C MET A 276 23.17 0.59 -15.67
N SER A 277 22.80 1.36 -16.69
CA SER A 277 23.68 1.64 -17.83
C SER A 277 24.84 2.54 -17.41
N LYS A 278 25.86 2.65 -18.24
CA LYS A 278 27.00 3.56 -17.99
C LYS A 278 26.52 5.01 -17.82
N GLU A 279 25.57 5.45 -18.63
CA GLU A 279 25.00 6.80 -18.54
C GLU A 279 24.22 6.99 -17.23
N GLN A 280 23.38 6.02 -16.85
CA GLN A 280 22.63 6.05 -15.59
C GLN A 280 23.57 6.13 -14.39
N LEU A 281 24.65 5.35 -14.38
CA LEU A 281 25.66 5.35 -13.33
C LEU A 281 26.43 6.68 -13.27
N THR A 282 26.75 7.27 -14.40
CA THR A 282 27.45 8.57 -14.45
C THR A 282 26.58 9.65 -13.80
N LYS A 283 25.30 9.72 -14.14
CA LYS A 283 24.35 10.67 -13.51
C LYS A 283 24.17 10.39 -12.01
N TRP A 284 24.06 9.11 -11.63
CA TRP A 284 23.96 8.72 -10.22
C TRP A 284 25.17 9.19 -9.41
N ARG A 285 26.39 8.93 -9.90
CA ARG A 285 27.64 9.33 -9.24
C ARG A 285 27.78 10.84 -9.12
N ALA A 286 27.41 11.57 -10.17
CA ALA A 286 27.44 13.03 -10.12
C ALA A 286 26.57 13.60 -9.00
N ALA A 287 25.41 12.97 -8.74
CA ALA A 287 24.47 13.42 -7.70
C ALA A 287 24.83 12.89 -6.29
N TYR A 288 25.27 11.63 -6.18
CA TYR A 288 25.47 10.99 -4.85
C TYR A 288 26.92 11.08 -4.35
N GLY A 289 27.93 11.16 -5.23
CA GLY A 289 29.34 11.28 -4.84
C GLY A 289 29.62 12.44 -3.90
N PRO A 290 29.25 13.70 -4.23
CA PRO A 290 29.45 14.84 -3.33
C PRO A 290 28.72 14.68 -1.98
N LYS A 291 27.56 14.02 -1.95
CA LYS A 291 26.78 13.76 -0.72
C LYS A 291 27.48 12.72 0.18
N ASP A 292 28.15 11.74 -0.42
CA ASP A 292 28.91 10.72 0.31
C ASP A 292 30.24 11.31 0.84
N GLU A 293 30.94 12.14 0.05
CA GLU A 293 32.12 12.88 0.51
C GLU A 293 31.79 13.80 1.71
N ALA A 294 30.67 14.52 1.65
CA ALA A 294 30.21 15.36 2.75
C ALA A 294 29.91 14.55 4.00
N PHE A 295 29.29 13.36 3.86
CA PHE A 295 29.04 12.45 4.96
C PHE A 295 30.33 11.99 5.64
N HIS A 296 31.31 11.54 4.88
CA HIS A 296 32.60 11.09 5.44
C HIS A 296 33.35 12.21 6.14
N LYS A 297 33.34 13.42 5.56
CA LYS A 297 33.95 14.61 6.16
C LYS A 297 33.30 14.99 7.49
N ALA A 298 31.98 14.83 7.62
CA ALA A 298 31.23 15.21 8.81
C ALA A 298 31.51 14.32 10.03
N LYS A 299 31.94 13.07 9.86
CA LYS A 299 32.28 12.10 10.93
C LYS A 299 31.21 12.01 12.02
N LEU A 300 29.94 11.99 11.61
CA LEU A 300 28.77 12.01 12.50
C LEU A 300 28.70 10.80 13.43
N LYS A 301 28.19 11.01 14.65
CA LYS A 301 27.99 9.96 15.67
C LYS A 301 26.69 10.20 16.45
N GLY A 302 26.19 9.15 17.13
CA GLY A 302 25.02 9.23 18.01
C GLY A 302 23.81 9.81 17.29
N LYS A 303 23.10 10.73 17.95
CA LYS A 303 21.87 11.33 17.41
C LYS A 303 22.05 12.05 16.07
N ASP A 304 23.22 12.66 15.84
CA ASP A 304 23.48 13.38 14.57
C ASP A 304 23.63 12.40 13.40
N LEU A 305 24.23 11.22 13.64
CA LEU A 305 24.26 10.15 12.64
C LEU A 305 22.84 9.61 12.36
N VAL A 306 22.00 9.43 13.39
CA VAL A 306 20.60 9.00 13.21
C VAL A 306 19.81 10.02 12.39
N ARG A 307 19.94 11.32 12.69
CA ARG A 307 19.32 12.40 11.91
C ARG A 307 19.78 12.39 10.46
N TRP A 308 21.06 12.22 10.23
CA TRP A 308 21.60 12.14 8.87
C TRP A 308 21.04 10.93 8.11
N LYS A 309 21.02 9.74 8.74
CA LYS A 309 20.40 8.54 8.18
C LYS A 309 18.93 8.80 7.82
N PHE A 310 18.17 9.38 8.76
CA PHE A 310 16.78 9.75 8.55
C PHE A 310 16.60 10.69 7.36
N GLN A 311 17.38 11.78 7.29
CA GLN A 311 17.31 12.75 6.18
C GLN A 311 17.60 12.08 4.83
N ARG A 312 18.66 11.28 4.75
CA ARG A 312 19.02 10.57 3.52
C ARG A 312 17.92 9.58 3.10
N TYR A 313 17.41 8.82 4.04
CA TYR A 313 16.33 7.86 3.86
C TYR A 313 15.03 8.53 3.42
N ALA A 314 14.55 9.50 4.19
CA ALA A 314 13.28 10.19 3.92
C ALA A 314 13.31 10.88 2.55
N LYS A 315 14.41 11.57 2.19
CA LYS A 315 14.58 12.18 0.87
C LYS A 315 14.50 11.14 -0.25
N ASN A 316 15.20 10.01 -0.12
CA ASN A 316 15.16 8.94 -1.13
C ASN A 316 13.77 8.33 -1.27
N TYR A 317 13.08 8.10 -0.16
CA TYR A 317 11.70 7.62 -0.14
C TYR A 317 10.74 8.57 -0.86
N LEU A 318 10.79 9.87 -0.52
CA LEU A 318 9.95 10.91 -1.14
C LEU A 318 10.27 11.11 -2.63
N ARG A 319 11.53 10.98 -3.04
CA ARG A 319 11.94 10.98 -4.46
C ARG A 319 11.32 9.83 -5.25
N CYS A 320 11.24 8.65 -4.64
CA CYS A 320 10.54 7.51 -5.26
C CYS A 320 9.04 7.76 -5.39
N ILE A 321 8.42 8.36 -4.37
CA ILE A 321 7.01 8.78 -4.40
C ILE A 321 6.76 9.79 -5.52
N LYS A 322 7.67 10.73 -5.73
CA LYS A 322 7.52 11.71 -6.82
C LYS A 322 7.35 11.03 -8.18
N GLY A 323 8.10 9.96 -8.45
CA GLY A 323 7.91 9.17 -9.67
C GLY A 323 6.53 8.51 -9.76
N VAL A 324 5.97 8.04 -8.63
CA VAL A 324 4.62 7.51 -8.58
C VAL A 324 3.57 8.60 -8.82
N ASP A 325 3.72 9.75 -8.20
CA ASP A 325 2.83 10.91 -8.38
C ASP A 325 2.74 11.33 -9.86
N GLU A 326 3.89 11.39 -10.54
CA GLU A 326 3.96 11.66 -11.98
C GLU A 326 3.28 10.55 -12.82
N SER A 327 3.46 9.28 -12.44
CA SER A 327 2.81 8.15 -13.11
C SER A 327 1.28 8.27 -13.09
N ILE A 328 0.71 8.65 -11.94
CA ILE A 328 -0.74 8.85 -11.81
C ILE A 328 -1.20 9.99 -12.70
N GLY A 329 -0.44 11.08 -12.80
CA GLY A 329 -0.71 12.16 -13.74
C GLY A 329 -0.79 11.67 -15.18
N ARG A 330 0.23 10.94 -15.62
CA ARG A 330 0.29 10.37 -16.98
C ARG A 330 -0.90 9.45 -17.29
N LEU A 331 -1.30 8.61 -16.33
CA LEU A 331 -2.46 7.73 -16.49
C LEU A 331 -3.76 8.51 -16.60
N GLN A 332 -3.97 9.54 -15.77
CA GLN A 332 -5.15 10.40 -15.84
C GLN A 332 -5.20 11.20 -17.16
N ASP A 333 -4.06 11.75 -17.59
CA ASP A 333 -3.97 12.47 -18.87
C ASP A 333 -4.28 11.55 -20.05
N THR A 334 -3.80 10.29 -20.00
CA THR A 334 -4.13 9.27 -21.03
C THR A 334 -5.62 8.96 -21.05
N LEU A 335 -6.27 8.80 -19.89
CA LEU A 335 -7.72 8.59 -19.84
C LEU A 335 -8.48 9.76 -20.47
N LYS A 336 -8.06 10.99 -20.18
CA LYS A 336 -8.65 12.20 -20.75
C LYS A 336 -8.42 12.29 -22.26
N GLU A 337 -7.20 12.04 -22.74
CA GLU A 337 -6.85 11.98 -24.17
C GLU A 337 -7.75 11.00 -24.94
N LEU A 338 -8.08 9.87 -24.31
CA LEU A 338 -8.91 8.83 -24.90
C LEU A 338 -10.42 9.02 -24.69
N GLY A 339 -10.86 10.11 -24.04
CA GLY A 339 -12.26 10.37 -23.70
C GLY A 339 -12.85 9.36 -22.71
N LEU A 340 -12.03 8.74 -21.86
CA LEU A 340 -12.44 7.71 -20.90
C LEU A 340 -12.62 8.23 -19.48
N ASP A 341 -12.14 9.45 -19.18
CA ASP A 341 -12.10 10.02 -17.84
C ASP A 341 -13.50 10.21 -17.21
N GLY A 342 -14.51 10.47 -18.04
CA GLY A 342 -15.92 10.59 -17.62
C GLY A 342 -16.57 9.27 -17.17
N ASN A 343 -16.06 8.11 -17.62
CA ASN A 343 -16.58 6.78 -17.27
C ASN A 343 -15.52 5.84 -16.68
N THR A 344 -14.49 6.39 -16.04
CA THR A 344 -13.46 5.60 -15.36
C THR A 344 -13.38 5.95 -13.88
N VAL A 345 -13.56 4.94 -13.03
CA VAL A 345 -13.25 5.05 -11.60
C VAL A 345 -11.74 4.98 -11.42
N VAL A 346 -11.12 6.04 -10.90
CA VAL A 346 -9.70 6.07 -10.57
C VAL A 346 -9.54 5.89 -9.08
N ILE A 347 -8.78 4.86 -8.69
CA ILE A 347 -8.57 4.48 -7.28
C ILE A 347 -7.08 4.48 -7.01
N TYR A 348 -6.67 5.10 -5.92
CA TYR A 348 -5.31 5.08 -5.40
C TYR A 348 -5.24 4.45 -4.03
N SER A 349 -4.26 3.53 -3.83
CA SER A 349 -3.99 2.89 -2.54
C SER A 349 -2.52 2.46 -2.41
N SER A 350 -2.19 1.83 -1.29
CA SER A 350 -0.95 1.08 -1.03
C SER A 350 -1.30 -0.31 -0.51
N ASP A 351 -0.34 -1.22 -0.46
CA ASP A 351 -0.59 -2.56 0.10
C ASP A 351 -0.56 -2.57 1.64
N GLN A 352 0.14 -1.64 2.28
CA GLN A 352 0.09 -1.33 3.72
C GLN A 352 0.64 0.08 3.98
N GLY A 353 0.69 0.47 5.24
CA GLY A 353 1.39 1.65 5.72
C GLY A 353 2.90 1.44 5.82
N PHE A 354 3.63 2.43 6.37
CA PHE A 354 5.08 2.40 6.43
C PHE A 354 5.62 3.39 7.46
N TYR A 355 6.70 3.04 8.18
CA TYR A 355 7.39 3.96 9.08
C TYR A 355 8.40 4.81 8.33
N ILE A 356 8.34 6.12 8.53
CA ILE A 356 9.32 7.08 7.97
C ILE A 356 10.03 7.78 9.14
N GLY A 357 10.62 6.99 10.04
CA GLY A 357 11.25 7.48 11.26
C GLY A 357 10.33 7.53 12.47
N ASP A 358 9.03 7.34 12.30
CA ASP A 358 8.08 7.19 13.41
C ASP A 358 8.57 6.05 14.32
N HIS A 359 8.56 6.23 15.63
CA HIS A 359 9.15 5.33 16.63
C HIS A 359 10.66 5.04 16.43
N GLY A 360 11.38 5.86 15.65
CA GLY A 360 12.76 5.59 15.26
C GLY A 360 12.90 4.46 14.24
N TRP A 361 11.81 4.00 13.62
CA TRP A 361 11.76 2.84 12.75
C TRP A 361 11.66 3.19 11.26
N TYR A 362 11.90 2.16 10.45
CA TYR A 362 11.61 2.11 9.02
C TYR A 362 10.97 0.75 8.70
N ASP A 363 10.45 0.54 7.48
CA ASP A 363 9.70 -0.66 7.08
C ASP A 363 8.26 -0.67 7.65
N LYS A 364 7.64 -1.83 7.94
CA LYS A 364 6.23 -2.05 8.27
C LYS A 364 6.07 -3.24 9.21
N ARG A 365 5.00 -4.04 9.10
CA ARG A 365 4.72 -5.34 9.73
C ARG A 365 3.94 -5.26 11.03
N TRP A 366 4.03 -4.18 11.77
CA TRP A 366 3.34 -3.98 13.02
C TRP A 366 1.87 -3.58 12.83
N MET A 367 1.10 -3.70 13.91
CA MET A 367 -0.28 -3.20 13.98
C MET A 367 -0.37 -1.73 14.46
N TYR A 368 0.77 -1.01 14.66
CA TYR A 368 0.75 0.43 14.94
C TYR A 368 0.22 1.19 13.72
N GLU A 369 -0.38 2.38 13.96
CA GLU A 369 -1.13 3.12 12.92
C GLU A 369 -0.31 3.35 11.65
N GLU A 370 0.98 3.66 11.75
CA GLU A 370 1.84 3.97 10.61
C GLU A 370 2.01 2.77 9.65
N SER A 371 2.06 1.57 10.19
CA SER A 371 2.17 0.32 9.42
C SER A 371 0.81 -0.25 9.02
N LEU A 372 -0.20 -0.09 9.89
CA LEU A 372 -1.54 -0.62 9.71
C LEU A 372 -2.37 0.19 8.70
N MET A 373 -2.26 1.53 8.76
CA MET A 373 -3.06 2.43 7.96
C MET A 373 -2.50 2.56 6.54
N MET A 374 -3.36 2.51 5.54
CA MET A 374 -3.02 2.62 4.14
C MET A 374 -3.89 3.69 3.46
N PRO A 375 -3.38 4.39 2.43
CA PRO A 375 -4.20 5.37 1.72
C PRO A 375 -5.33 4.67 0.96
N PHE A 376 -6.48 5.33 0.85
CA PHE A 376 -7.54 4.94 -0.07
C PHE A 376 -8.29 6.18 -0.55
N ILE A 377 -8.13 6.48 -1.84
CA ILE A 377 -8.71 7.64 -2.52
C ILE A 377 -9.43 7.14 -3.75
N VAL A 378 -10.68 7.58 -3.95
CA VAL A 378 -11.52 7.16 -5.06
C VAL A 378 -12.13 8.38 -5.76
N LYS A 379 -11.86 8.53 -7.05
CA LYS A 379 -12.59 9.43 -7.95
C LYS A 379 -13.51 8.58 -8.81
N TRP A 380 -14.80 8.67 -8.57
CA TRP A 380 -15.85 8.02 -9.38
C TRP A 380 -16.74 9.11 -9.96
N PRO A 381 -16.57 9.46 -11.25
CA PRO A 381 -17.34 10.51 -11.90
C PRO A 381 -18.85 10.30 -11.74
N GLY A 382 -19.55 11.36 -11.35
CA GLY A 382 -21.00 11.32 -11.11
C GLY A 382 -21.44 10.63 -9.81
N VAL A 383 -20.54 9.96 -9.06
CA VAL A 383 -20.89 9.20 -7.84
C VAL A 383 -20.23 9.78 -6.59
N THR A 384 -18.90 9.90 -6.58
CA THR A 384 -18.20 10.46 -5.40
C THR A 384 -18.33 11.98 -5.40
N LYS A 385 -18.68 12.54 -4.22
CA LYS A 385 -18.67 13.99 -4.04
C LYS A 385 -17.22 14.50 -3.99
N PRO A 386 -16.81 15.43 -4.88
CA PRO A 386 -15.46 15.98 -4.86
C PRO A 386 -15.08 16.57 -3.51
N GLY A 387 -13.84 16.30 -3.07
CA GLY A 387 -13.26 16.76 -1.81
C GLY A 387 -13.88 16.18 -0.55
N SER A 388 -14.76 15.17 -0.68
CA SER A 388 -15.37 14.53 0.47
C SER A 388 -14.39 13.62 1.21
N ARG A 389 -14.62 13.45 2.53
CA ARG A 389 -13.81 12.63 3.42
C ARG A 389 -14.71 11.64 4.17
N ASN A 390 -14.30 10.38 4.23
CA ASN A 390 -15.01 9.32 4.92
C ASN A 390 -14.20 8.82 6.13
N ARG A 391 -14.84 8.70 7.29
CA ARG A 391 -14.23 8.31 8.58
C ARG A 391 -14.65 6.92 9.05
N ASN A 392 -15.36 6.18 8.21
CA ASN A 392 -15.68 4.81 8.54
C ASN A 392 -14.44 3.92 8.49
N LEU A 393 -14.39 2.90 9.34
CA LEU A 393 -13.36 1.89 9.30
C LEU A 393 -13.53 1.03 8.06
N ILE A 394 -12.53 1.05 7.16
CA ILE A 394 -12.47 0.17 6.00
C ILE A 394 -11.17 -0.63 6.01
N GLN A 395 -11.14 -1.76 5.31
CA GLN A 395 -9.95 -2.58 5.15
C GLN A 395 -9.70 -2.93 3.68
N ASN A 396 -8.46 -3.29 3.35
CA ASN A 396 -8.12 -3.86 2.03
C ASN A 396 -8.97 -5.11 1.69
N LEU A 397 -9.56 -5.73 2.68
CA LEU A 397 -10.53 -6.82 2.57
C LEU A 397 -11.79 -6.41 1.77
N ASP A 398 -12.15 -5.13 1.78
CA ASP A 398 -13.37 -4.58 1.19
C ASP A 398 -13.24 -4.27 -0.32
N TYR A 399 -12.02 -4.31 -0.85
CA TYR A 399 -11.75 -3.81 -2.21
C TYR A 399 -12.32 -4.73 -3.28
N ALA A 400 -12.20 -6.05 -3.11
CA ALA A 400 -12.75 -7.01 -4.07
C ALA A 400 -14.26 -6.86 -4.25
N GLU A 401 -15.01 -6.83 -3.15
CA GLU A 401 -16.46 -6.65 -3.15
C GLU A 401 -16.87 -5.30 -3.74
N THR A 402 -16.07 -4.27 -3.47
CA THR A 402 -16.31 -2.93 -4.03
C THR A 402 -16.16 -2.92 -5.55
N PHE A 403 -15.10 -3.53 -6.09
CA PHE A 403 -14.89 -3.60 -7.53
C PHE A 403 -15.96 -4.43 -8.22
N LEU A 404 -16.40 -5.51 -7.59
CA LEU A 404 -17.49 -6.35 -8.11
C LEU A 404 -18.81 -5.58 -8.13
N GLU A 405 -19.17 -4.86 -7.06
CA GLU A 405 -20.40 -4.06 -7.03
C GLU A 405 -20.36 -2.88 -8.01
N MET A 406 -19.22 -2.18 -8.14
CA MET A 406 -19.04 -1.12 -9.16
C MET A 406 -19.32 -1.64 -10.57
N ALA A 407 -18.95 -2.88 -10.83
CA ALA A 407 -19.12 -3.53 -12.14
C ALA A 407 -20.50 -4.19 -12.33
N GLY A 408 -21.35 -4.21 -11.32
CA GLY A 408 -22.61 -4.96 -11.34
C GLY A 408 -22.40 -6.48 -11.42
N ALA A 409 -21.26 -6.97 -10.92
CA ALA A 409 -20.92 -8.39 -10.91
C ALA A 409 -21.34 -9.04 -9.57
N PRO A 410 -21.60 -10.36 -9.54
CA PRO A 410 -21.98 -11.04 -8.30
C PRO A 410 -20.83 -11.05 -7.30
N ILE A 411 -21.16 -10.81 -6.02
CA ILE A 411 -20.21 -10.90 -4.91
C ILE A 411 -20.37 -12.29 -4.29
N PRO A 412 -19.33 -13.13 -4.28
CA PRO A 412 -19.36 -14.44 -3.64
C PRO A 412 -19.58 -14.37 -2.13
N SER A 413 -20.36 -15.30 -1.59
CA SER A 413 -20.69 -15.35 -0.17
C SER A 413 -19.52 -15.72 0.75
N ASP A 414 -18.42 -16.25 0.19
CA ASP A 414 -17.21 -16.62 0.92
C ASP A 414 -16.17 -15.48 0.99
N MET A 415 -16.44 -14.32 0.37
CA MET A 415 -15.72 -13.09 0.60
C MET A 415 -16.07 -12.52 1.96
N GLN A 416 -15.11 -11.96 2.67
CA GLN A 416 -15.23 -11.55 4.07
C GLN A 416 -15.29 -10.04 4.27
N GLY A 417 -15.14 -9.26 3.19
CA GLY A 417 -15.22 -7.81 3.17
C GLY A 417 -16.66 -7.28 3.05
N ARG A 418 -16.75 -5.99 2.86
CA ARG A 418 -18.01 -5.27 2.58
C ARG A 418 -17.77 -4.27 1.48
N SER A 419 -18.63 -4.22 0.50
CA SER A 419 -18.55 -3.20 -0.54
C SER A 419 -18.60 -1.78 0.03
N LEU A 420 -17.72 -0.93 -0.45
CA LEU A 420 -17.63 0.50 -0.12
C LEU A 420 -18.57 1.37 -0.98
N VAL A 421 -19.28 0.80 -1.94
CA VAL A 421 -20.17 1.54 -2.85
C VAL A 421 -21.21 2.37 -2.11
N PRO A 422 -21.88 1.90 -1.04
CA PRO A 422 -22.77 2.74 -0.25
C PRO A 422 -22.08 3.98 0.33
N LEU A 423 -20.85 3.81 0.87
CA LEU A 423 -20.08 4.91 1.42
C LEU A 423 -19.63 5.89 0.32
N LEU A 424 -19.24 5.40 -0.86
CA LEU A 424 -18.85 6.19 -2.01
C LEU A 424 -20.01 7.04 -2.55
N LYS A 425 -21.24 6.51 -2.46
CA LYS A 425 -22.50 7.23 -2.74
C LYS A 425 -22.91 8.22 -1.63
N GLY A 426 -22.11 8.36 -0.56
CA GLY A 426 -22.40 9.25 0.57
C GLY A 426 -23.45 8.71 1.55
N GLN A 427 -23.84 7.45 1.43
CA GLN A 427 -24.76 6.79 2.37
C GLN A 427 -24.05 6.53 3.71
N LYS A 428 -24.85 6.37 4.77
CA LYS A 428 -24.38 6.11 6.14
C LYS A 428 -25.09 4.87 6.68
N PRO A 429 -24.64 3.65 6.30
CA PRO A 429 -25.25 2.42 6.80
C PRO A 429 -25.09 2.31 8.33
N ASP A 430 -26.21 2.12 9.05
CA ASP A 430 -26.22 2.04 10.53
C ASP A 430 -25.48 0.80 11.05
N ASP A 431 -25.45 -0.26 10.25
CA ASP A 431 -24.79 -1.52 10.53
C ASP A 431 -23.30 -1.55 10.13
N TRP A 432 -22.71 -0.40 9.74
CA TRP A 432 -21.31 -0.38 9.34
C TRP A 432 -20.41 -0.84 10.51
N ARG A 433 -19.31 -1.54 10.15
CA ARG A 433 -18.39 -2.10 11.15
C ARG A 433 -17.84 -1.04 12.10
N LYS A 434 -17.76 -1.42 13.38
CA LYS A 434 -17.23 -0.57 14.48
C LYS A 434 -15.83 -1.01 14.94
N SER A 435 -15.27 -2.01 14.28
CA SER A 435 -13.91 -2.54 14.53
C SER A 435 -13.41 -3.35 13.34
N ILE A 436 -12.11 -3.47 13.24
CA ILE A 436 -11.40 -4.30 12.27
C ILE A 436 -10.58 -5.35 12.99
N TYR A 437 -10.32 -6.46 12.30
CA TYR A 437 -9.44 -7.54 12.72
C TYR A 437 -8.14 -7.49 11.94
N TYR A 438 -7.02 -7.78 12.60
CA TYR A 438 -5.69 -7.81 12.02
C TYR A 438 -4.94 -9.05 12.50
N HIS A 439 -4.11 -9.69 11.63
CA HIS A 439 -3.24 -10.77 12.02
C HIS A 439 -1.97 -10.81 11.16
N TYR A 440 -0.80 -10.75 11.81
CA TYR A 440 0.54 -10.87 11.22
C TYR A 440 1.16 -12.22 11.59
N TYR A 441 1.67 -12.97 10.59
CA TYR A 441 2.06 -14.37 10.76
C TYR A 441 3.55 -14.64 10.57
N GLU A 442 4.31 -13.71 9.98
CA GLU A 442 5.67 -13.96 9.50
C GLU A 442 6.72 -13.76 10.61
N TYR A 443 7.08 -14.86 11.31
CA TYR A 443 8.13 -14.88 12.33
C TYR A 443 8.65 -16.30 12.53
N PRO A 444 10.00 -16.51 12.74
CA PRO A 444 11.07 -15.52 12.57
C PRO A 444 11.30 -15.18 11.09
N SER A 445 11.60 -13.92 10.80
CA SER A 445 11.84 -13.45 9.44
C SER A 445 12.65 -12.14 9.43
N VAL A 446 12.81 -11.54 8.25
CA VAL A 446 13.42 -10.22 8.09
C VAL A 446 12.76 -9.23 9.06
N HIS A 447 13.58 -8.44 9.77
CA HIS A 447 13.18 -7.47 10.79
C HIS A 447 12.64 -8.03 12.12
N MET A 448 12.59 -9.34 12.29
CA MET A 448 12.29 -10.00 13.57
C MET A 448 11.05 -9.46 14.29
N VAL A 449 10.02 -9.03 13.55
CA VAL A 449 8.74 -8.59 14.12
C VAL A 449 7.94 -9.83 14.58
N PRO A 450 7.61 -9.97 15.88
CA PRO A 450 6.90 -11.14 16.38
C PRO A 450 5.48 -11.26 15.81
N ARG A 451 4.97 -12.50 15.74
CA ARG A 451 3.57 -12.76 15.35
C ARG A 451 2.63 -12.10 16.33
N HIS A 452 1.62 -11.43 15.79
CA HIS A 452 0.61 -10.79 16.61
C HIS A 452 -0.70 -10.64 15.86
N TYR A 453 -1.79 -10.57 16.62
CA TYR A 453 -3.11 -10.25 16.10
C TYR A 453 -3.79 -9.24 17.01
N GLY A 454 -4.86 -8.63 16.52
CA GLY A 454 -5.51 -7.61 17.32
C GLY A 454 -6.81 -7.08 16.74
N ILE A 455 -7.36 -6.13 17.49
CA ILE A 455 -8.56 -5.40 17.15
C ILE A 455 -8.28 -3.89 17.20
N ARG A 456 -8.73 -3.16 16.18
CA ARG A 456 -8.77 -1.70 16.16
C ARG A 456 -10.23 -1.24 16.06
N THR A 457 -10.66 -0.37 16.97
CA THR A 457 -11.96 0.31 16.97
C THR A 457 -11.80 1.77 16.54
N GLN A 458 -12.85 2.59 16.57
CA GLN A 458 -12.72 4.04 16.30
C GLN A 458 -11.77 4.78 17.26
N ARG A 459 -11.52 4.24 18.46
CA ARG A 459 -10.73 4.90 19.51
C ARG A 459 -9.64 4.03 20.10
N TYR A 460 -9.87 2.72 20.25
CA TYR A 460 -8.97 1.84 20.98
C TYR A 460 -8.36 0.79 20.09
N LYS A 461 -7.13 0.41 20.37
CA LYS A 461 -6.41 -0.69 19.74
C LYS A 461 -5.96 -1.66 20.83
N LEU A 462 -6.10 -2.97 20.57
CA LEU A 462 -5.58 -4.03 21.41
C LEU A 462 -4.82 -5.01 20.54
N MET A 463 -3.56 -5.29 20.90
CA MET A 463 -2.66 -6.23 20.22
C MET A 463 -2.26 -7.35 21.17
N HIS A 464 -2.10 -8.56 20.62
CA HIS A 464 -1.61 -9.75 21.33
C HIS A 464 -0.43 -10.36 20.60
N PHE A 465 0.72 -10.41 21.26
CA PHE A 465 1.94 -11.06 20.77
C PHE A 465 1.99 -12.50 21.29
N TYR A 466 1.30 -13.37 20.62
CA TYR A 466 1.34 -14.80 20.92
C TYR A 466 2.70 -15.39 20.50
N GLN A 467 3.17 -16.45 21.14
CA GLN A 467 4.49 -17.04 20.92
C GLN A 467 5.67 -16.10 21.28
N PHE A 468 5.41 -15.01 22.03
CA PHE A 468 6.44 -14.10 22.53
C PHE A 468 6.18 -13.69 24.00
N GLY A 469 5.84 -14.65 24.86
CA GLY A 469 5.60 -14.42 26.28
C GLY A 469 4.17 -13.95 26.62
N ASN A 470 3.20 -14.15 25.71
CA ASN A 470 1.81 -13.74 25.93
C ASN A 470 1.64 -12.25 26.22
N GLU A 471 2.41 -11.42 25.53
CA GLU A 471 2.45 -9.99 25.75
C GLU A 471 1.27 -9.29 25.06
N TRP A 472 0.79 -8.23 25.70
CA TRP A 472 -0.35 -7.46 25.21
C TRP A 472 -0.05 -5.97 25.24
N GLU A 473 -0.64 -5.25 24.28
CA GLU A 473 -0.67 -3.80 24.27
C GLU A 473 -2.08 -3.28 24.06
N LEU A 474 -2.43 -2.20 24.76
CA LEU A 474 -3.71 -1.51 24.68
C LEU A 474 -3.50 -0.01 24.59
N TYR A 475 -4.05 0.65 23.57
CA TYR A 475 -3.89 2.08 23.34
C TYR A 475 -5.21 2.81 23.21
N ASP A 476 -5.25 4.06 23.66
CA ASP A 476 -6.33 5.02 23.41
C ASP A 476 -5.89 6.02 22.35
N LEU A 477 -6.15 5.73 21.09
CA LEU A 477 -5.72 6.51 19.93
C LEU A 477 -6.26 7.95 19.88
N LYS A 478 -7.17 8.33 20.79
CA LYS A 478 -7.65 9.70 20.91
C LYS A 478 -6.72 10.56 21.76
N SER A 479 -6.19 10.03 22.85
CA SER A 479 -5.28 10.73 23.78
C SER A 479 -3.82 10.44 23.48
N ASP A 480 -3.53 9.33 22.82
CA ASP A 480 -2.20 8.82 22.49
C ASP A 480 -2.21 8.32 21.03
N PRO A 481 -2.23 9.22 20.05
CA PRO A 481 -2.26 8.85 18.63
C PRO A 481 -0.97 8.19 18.16
N ASP A 482 0.15 8.44 18.83
CA ASP A 482 1.48 7.89 18.53
C ASP A 482 1.76 6.58 19.28
N GLU A 483 0.78 6.03 20.03
CA GLU A 483 0.84 4.71 20.67
C GLU A 483 2.07 4.50 21.61
N LEU A 484 2.41 5.53 22.38
CA LEU A 484 3.57 5.56 23.28
C LEU A 484 3.29 4.98 24.67
N THR A 485 2.02 4.98 25.10
CA THR A 485 1.63 4.60 26.46
C THR A 485 0.77 3.35 26.44
N ASN A 486 1.34 2.21 26.81
CA ASN A 486 0.59 0.96 26.94
C ASN A 486 -0.30 0.97 28.20
N LEU A 487 -1.61 0.87 27.98
CA LEU A 487 -2.63 0.82 29.04
C LEU A 487 -2.94 -0.60 29.53
N TYR A 488 -2.36 -1.62 28.88
CA TYR A 488 -2.61 -3.01 29.27
C TYR A 488 -1.98 -3.34 30.63
N GLY A 489 -2.68 -4.09 31.45
CA GLY A 489 -2.24 -4.46 32.80
C GLY A 489 -2.51 -3.38 33.87
N LYS A 490 -2.90 -2.15 33.48
CA LYS A 490 -3.21 -1.08 34.45
C LYS A 490 -4.61 -1.33 35.05
N PRO A 491 -4.76 -1.34 36.39
CA PRO A 491 -6.03 -1.68 37.07
C PRO A 491 -7.22 -0.80 36.64
N GLU A 492 -6.99 0.49 36.47
CA GLU A 492 -8.00 1.47 36.03
C GLU A 492 -8.59 1.17 34.63
N HIS A 493 -7.85 0.43 33.82
CA HIS A 493 -8.26 0.02 32.48
C HIS A 493 -8.79 -1.42 32.39
N ALA A 494 -8.95 -2.15 33.50
CA ALA A 494 -9.37 -3.55 33.52
C ALA A 494 -10.72 -3.82 32.80
N LYS A 495 -11.70 -2.93 33.00
CA LYS A 495 -13.01 -3.02 32.31
C LYS A 495 -12.85 -2.84 30.78
N LEU A 496 -11.99 -1.91 30.35
CA LEU A 496 -11.70 -1.68 28.94
C LEU A 496 -10.98 -2.90 28.32
N GLN A 497 -9.98 -3.44 28.99
CA GLN A 497 -9.26 -4.65 28.56
C GLN A 497 -10.22 -5.82 28.34
N LYS A 498 -11.07 -6.13 29.34
CA LYS A 498 -12.07 -7.20 29.22
C LYS A 498 -13.00 -6.99 28.03
N ARG A 499 -13.49 -5.77 27.84
CA ARG A 499 -14.36 -5.42 26.71
C ARG A 499 -13.65 -5.61 25.35
N MET A 500 -12.40 -5.16 25.23
CA MET A 500 -11.62 -5.28 23.99
C MET A 500 -11.28 -6.73 23.68
N LYS A 501 -10.87 -7.54 24.68
CA LYS A 501 -10.64 -8.99 24.52
C LYS A 501 -11.88 -9.74 24.06
N ASN A 502 -13.02 -9.48 24.69
CA ASN A 502 -14.29 -10.11 24.30
C ASN A 502 -14.68 -9.75 22.85
N ARG A 503 -14.40 -8.54 22.44
CA ARG A 503 -14.70 -8.07 21.09
C ARG A 503 -13.74 -8.68 20.05
N LEU A 504 -12.47 -8.80 20.39
CA LEU A 504 -11.46 -9.48 19.58
C LEU A 504 -11.82 -10.96 19.36
N ALA A 505 -12.20 -11.68 20.43
CA ALA A 505 -12.63 -13.07 20.33
C ALA A 505 -13.87 -13.25 19.42
N LYS A 506 -14.82 -12.30 19.46
CA LYS A 506 -15.97 -12.31 18.53
C LYS A 506 -15.53 -12.12 17.07
N LEU A 507 -14.54 -11.26 16.80
CA LEU A 507 -14.01 -11.08 15.44
C LEU A 507 -13.26 -12.31 14.96
N GLN A 508 -12.43 -12.94 15.79
CA GLN A 508 -11.76 -14.20 15.46
C GLN A 508 -12.77 -15.28 15.06
N LYS A 509 -13.83 -15.44 15.87
CA LYS A 509 -14.91 -16.38 15.55
C LYS A 509 -15.65 -16.01 14.26
N HIS A 510 -15.95 -14.72 14.06
CA HIS A 510 -16.65 -14.23 12.86
C HIS A 510 -15.87 -14.48 11.58
N TYR A 511 -14.56 -14.25 11.61
CA TYR A 511 -13.67 -14.48 10.45
C TYR A 511 -13.13 -15.92 10.40
N GLU A 512 -13.53 -16.79 11.33
CA GLU A 512 -13.10 -18.19 11.42
C GLU A 512 -11.58 -18.33 11.45
N ASP A 513 -10.90 -17.45 12.19
CA ASP A 513 -9.45 -17.56 12.37
C ASP A 513 -9.13 -18.62 13.43
N ASN A 514 -8.88 -19.82 12.95
CA ASN A 514 -8.49 -20.99 13.74
C ASN A 514 -6.96 -21.19 13.74
N SER A 515 -6.19 -20.17 13.43
CA SER A 515 -4.73 -20.24 13.46
C SER A 515 -4.24 -20.68 14.84
N ASP A 516 -3.18 -21.49 14.88
CA ASP A 516 -2.54 -21.87 16.12
C ASP A 516 -1.88 -20.65 16.77
N ILE A 517 -2.58 -20.07 17.75
CA ILE A 517 -2.14 -18.95 18.58
C ILE A 517 -1.61 -19.42 19.94
N SER A 518 -1.36 -20.75 20.11
CA SER A 518 -0.83 -21.30 21.35
C SER A 518 0.53 -20.68 21.67
N GLU A 519 0.75 -20.42 22.94
CA GLU A 519 2.02 -19.92 23.42
C GLU A 519 3.11 -20.98 23.23
N LYS A 520 4.23 -20.55 22.62
CA LYS A 520 5.50 -21.29 22.66
C LYS A 520 6.50 -20.43 23.44
N PRO A 521 6.42 -20.41 24.78
CA PRO A 521 7.05 -19.38 25.61
C PRO A 521 8.58 -19.32 25.51
N ASP A 522 9.23 -20.40 25.10
CA ASP A 522 10.69 -20.53 25.17
C ASP A 522 11.45 -20.39 23.85
N SER A 523 10.75 -20.40 22.71
CA SER A 523 11.42 -20.33 21.40
C SER A 523 12.17 -19.01 21.15
N TRP A 524 11.65 -17.89 21.64
CA TRP A 524 12.27 -16.57 21.48
C TRP A 524 13.42 -16.34 22.48
N LYS A 525 13.32 -16.84 23.73
CA LYS A 525 14.39 -16.74 24.74
C LYS A 525 15.65 -17.49 24.31
N ALA A 526 15.49 -18.65 23.68
CA ALA A 526 16.60 -19.41 23.12
C ALA A 526 17.28 -18.66 21.95
N GLN A 527 16.50 -17.98 21.11
CA GLN A 527 17.01 -17.17 20.00
C GLN A 527 17.73 -15.90 20.49
N MET A 528 17.31 -15.30 21.60
CA MET A 528 17.99 -14.18 22.25
C MET A 528 19.34 -14.56 22.85
N ARG A 529 19.47 -15.78 23.39
CA ARG A 529 20.72 -16.26 23.97
C ARG A 529 21.83 -16.55 22.95
N GLY A 530 21.46 -16.84 21.71
CA GLY A 530 22.38 -17.07 20.59
C GLY A 530 22.91 -15.80 19.90
N LYS A 531 22.42 -14.61 20.28
CA LYS A 531 22.80 -13.31 19.69
C LYS A 531 23.61 -12.40 20.63
N LYS A 532 24.13 -12.92 21.76
CA LYS A 532 25.05 -12.18 22.63
C LYS A 532 26.50 -12.37 22.21
#